data_594601cc4117c3b98d5f9eab63393e4c
#
_entry.id   594601cc4117c3b98d5f9eab63393e4c
#
_cell.length_a   1.000
_cell.length_b   1.000
_cell.length_c   1.000
_cell.angle_alpha   90.00
_cell.angle_beta   90.00
_cell.angle_gamma   90.00
#
_symmetry.space_group_name_H-M   'P 1'
#
loop_
_entity.id
_entity.type
_entity.pdbx_description
1 polymer ?
#
loop_
_entity_poly.entity_id
_entity_poly.type
_entity_poly.pdbx_seq_one_letter_code
_entity_poly.pdbx_strand_id
1 'polypeptide(L)'
;AGNPVIAIQTVDAIEEVSAAQIATMTKQIFATDDESHPGVSTFGSLGNTLISGAIQVLSLSYFETDFPETFRTAEQIREEISSRGWETVVAFQTRNPMHRAHEELCKMAQEAVNADGVLIHMLLGKLKPGDIPADTRDAAIRKMVELYFPENTVMVTGYGFDMLYAGPREAVLHAVFRQNCGCTHLIVGRDHAGVGDYYGAFDAQTIFDNEVPDDALDIEIFAADHTAYSKKLNKVVMMRDVPDHEKDDFVLLSGTAVREMLAAGKDLPEEFARPEVAQILMAHYQSS
;
A
#
# COMPACT_ATOMS: atom_id res chain seq x y z
N ALA A 1 16.80 4.44 -29.56
CA ALA A 1 15.41 4.03 -29.67
C ALA A 1 14.60 4.91 -28.71
N GLY A 2 13.50 5.53 -29.20
CA GLY A 2 12.61 6.33 -28.35
C GLY A 2 11.80 5.43 -27.43
N ASN A 3 11.26 6.00 -26.34
CA ASN A 3 10.32 5.30 -25.47
C ASN A 3 9.07 4.90 -26.27
N PRO A 4 8.44 3.74 -25.98
CA PRO A 4 7.21 3.36 -26.64
C PRO A 4 6.09 4.36 -26.33
N VAL A 5 5.20 4.56 -27.30
CA VAL A 5 4.01 5.41 -27.10
C VAL A 5 3.02 4.62 -26.24
N ILE A 6 2.65 5.19 -25.07
CA ILE A 6 1.72 4.56 -24.13
C ILE A 6 0.32 5.17 -24.17
N ALA A 7 0.19 6.41 -24.62
CA ALA A 7 -1.09 7.09 -24.73
C ALA A 7 -1.05 8.20 -25.78
N ILE A 8 -2.23 8.61 -26.23
CA ILE A 8 -2.45 9.79 -27.07
C ILE A 8 -3.37 10.72 -26.28
N GLN A 9 -2.98 11.99 -26.13
CA GLN A 9 -3.81 13.02 -25.53
C GLN A 9 -4.27 14.02 -26.58
N THR A 10 -5.58 14.24 -26.66
CA THR A 10 -6.13 15.39 -27.39
C THR A 10 -6.04 16.60 -26.48
N VAL A 11 -5.24 17.59 -26.86
CA VAL A 11 -4.98 18.75 -26.00
C VAL A 11 -6.10 19.77 -26.16
N ASP A 12 -6.88 19.97 -25.09
CA ASP A 12 -7.96 20.98 -25.05
C ASP A 12 -7.45 22.30 -24.46
N ALA A 13 -6.54 22.26 -23.47
CA ALA A 13 -5.93 23.43 -22.89
C ALA A 13 -4.46 23.19 -22.50
N ILE A 14 -3.70 24.30 -22.56
CA ILE A 14 -2.33 24.40 -22.05
C ILE A 14 -2.30 25.60 -21.12
N GLU A 15 -1.94 25.36 -19.85
CA GLU A 15 -1.94 26.36 -18.80
C GLU A 15 -0.58 26.42 -18.11
N GLU A 16 -0.13 27.63 -17.81
CA GLU A 16 1.05 27.83 -16.98
C GLU A 16 0.67 28.05 -15.54
N VAL A 17 1.33 27.29 -14.65
CA VAL A 17 1.16 27.41 -13.20
C VAL A 17 2.30 28.25 -12.64
N SER A 18 1.97 29.31 -11.93
CA SER A 18 2.96 30.17 -11.29
C SER A 18 3.69 29.45 -10.15
N ALA A 19 4.90 29.88 -9.82
CA ALA A 19 5.64 29.37 -8.67
C ALA A 19 4.85 29.48 -7.35
N ALA A 20 4.05 30.53 -7.18
CA ALA A 20 3.20 30.70 -5.99
C ALA A 20 2.09 29.63 -5.92
N GLN A 21 1.49 29.28 -7.05
CA GLN A 21 0.48 28.21 -7.12
C GLN A 21 1.13 26.84 -6.85
N ILE A 22 2.30 26.56 -7.43
CA ILE A 22 3.06 25.31 -7.16
C ILE A 22 3.37 25.22 -5.68
N ALA A 23 3.87 26.28 -5.03
CA ALA A 23 4.17 26.28 -3.60
C ALA A 23 2.89 26.04 -2.75
N THR A 24 1.74 26.61 -3.16
CA THR A 24 0.47 26.37 -2.48
C THR A 24 0.04 24.92 -2.62
N MET A 25 0.06 24.35 -3.82
CA MET A 25 -0.27 22.94 -4.08
C MET A 25 0.64 22.00 -3.30
N THR A 26 1.96 22.26 -3.30
CA THR A 26 2.93 21.47 -2.54
C THR A 26 2.53 21.37 -1.06
N LYS A 27 2.25 22.51 -0.43
CA LYS A 27 1.81 22.54 0.98
C LYS A 27 0.48 21.84 1.22
N GLN A 28 -0.46 21.95 0.29
CA GLN A 28 -1.75 21.30 0.39
C GLN A 28 -1.65 19.77 0.25
N ILE A 29 -0.76 19.28 -0.61
CA ILE A 29 -0.58 17.84 -0.86
C ILE A 29 0.27 17.20 0.24
N PHE A 30 1.43 17.79 0.57
CA PHE A 30 2.44 17.18 1.41
C PHE A 30 2.48 17.72 2.85
N ALA A 31 1.67 18.72 3.18
CA ALA A 31 1.70 19.47 4.45
C ALA A 31 3.07 20.15 4.77
N THR A 32 4.00 20.13 3.84
CA THR A 32 5.35 20.69 3.94
C THR A 32 5.83 21.20 2.58
N ASP A 33 6.83 22.07 2.59
CA ASP A 33 7.60 22.52 1.41
C ASP A 33 9.08 22.11 1.51
N ASP A 34 9.42 21.23 2.45
CA ASP A 34 10.78 20.73 2.61
C ASP A 34 11.19 19.84 1.44
N GLU A 35 12.18 20.29 0.65
CA GLU A 35 12.70 19.56 -0.51
C GLU A 35 13.38 18.22 -0.17
N SER A 36 13.70 17.97 1.11
CA SER A 36 14.19 16.66 1.56
C SER A 36 13.07 15.61 1.60
N HIS A 37 11.80 16.03 1.58
CA HIS A 37 10.66 15.14 1.42
C HIS A 37 10.59 14.61 -0.02
N PRO A 38 10.62 13.28 -0.24
CA PRO A 38 10.74 12.69 -1.59
C PRO A 38 9.60 13.10 -2.54
N GLY A 39 8.38 13.22 -2.03
CA GLY A 39 7.23 13.66 -2.82
C GLY A 39 7.32 15.13 -3.22
N VAL A 40 7.78 16.01 -2.32
CA VAL A 40 7.99 17.45 -2.61
C VAL A 40 9.05 17.60 -3.70
N SER A 41 10.19 16.92 -3.56
CA SER A 41 11.26 16.92 -4.56
C SER A 41 10.78 16.45 -5.93
N THR A 42 10.02 15.35 -5.97
CA THR A 42 9.45 14.82 -7.22
C THR A 42 8.44 15.80 -7.83
N PHE A 43 7.50 16.32 -7.04
CA PHE A 43 6.48 17.26 -7.51
C PHE A 43 7.11 18.56 -8.04
N GLY A 44 8.10 19.09 -7.35
CA GLY A 44 8.84 20.29 -7.76
C GLY A 44 9.62 20.12 -9.09
N SER A 45 9.93 18.88 -9.48
CA SER A 45 10.64 18.55 -10.74
C SER A 45 9.73 18.44 -11.97
N LEU A 46 8.40 18.42 -11.80
CA LEU A 46 7.44 18.19 -12.91
C LEU A 46 7.30 19.37 -13.88
N GLY A 47 7.86 20.53 -13.56
CA GLY A 47 7.71 21.75 -14.36
C GLY A 47 6.45 22.53 -14.01
N ASN A 48 6.10 23.51 -14.86
CA ASN A 48 5.03 24.48 -14.57
C ASN A 48 3.96 24.56 -15.68
N THR A 49 3.99 23.66 -16.64
CA THR A 49 3.01 23.64 -17.73
C THR A 49 2.06 22.46 -17.55
N LEU A 50 0.78 22.75 -17.45
CA LEU A 50 -0.29 21.75 -17.42
C LEU A 50 -0.89 21.60 -18.81
N ILE A 51 -1.07 20.35 -19.20
CA ILE A 51 -1.76 19.97 -20.46
C ILE A 51 -2.99 19.16 -20.06
N SER A 52 -4.16 19.61 -20.51
CA SER A 52 -5.43 18.93 -20.23
C SER A 52 -6.15 18.52 -21.50
N GLY A 53 -6.97 17.47 -21.42
CA GLY A 53 -7.77 16.96 -22.50
C GLY A 53 -7.96 15.44 -22.44
N ALA A 54 -8.76 14.91 -23.35
CA ALA A 54 -9.08 13.49 -23.40
C ALA A 54 -7.85 12.63 -23.69
N ILE A 55 -7.69 11.52 -22.96
CA ILE A 55 -6.57 10.59 -23.12
C ILE A 55 -7.08 9.25 -23.65
N GLN A 56 -6.46 8.76 -24.70
CA GLN A 56 -6.61 7.39 -25.20
C GLN A 56 -5.39 6.57 -24.78
N VAL A 57 -5.57 5.64 -23.86
CA VAL A 57 -4.52 4.72 -23.44
C VAL A 57 -4.32 3.64 -24.49
N LEU A 58 -3.08 3.46 -24.96
CA LEU A 58 -2.69 2.46 -25.94
C LEU A 58 -2.00 1.25 -25.34
N SER A 59 -1.37 1.43 -24.16
CA SER A 59 -0.63 0.40 -23.45
C SER A 59 -0.59 0.73 -21.96
N LEU A 60 -0.68 -0.29 -21.12
CA LEU A 60 -0.52 -0.18 -19.68
C LEU A 60 0.96 -0.23 -19.26
N SER A 61 1.87 0.21 -20.16
CA SER A 61 3.30 0.22 -19.96
C SER A 61 3.87 -1.20 -19.77
N TYR A 62 4.88 -1.35 -18.91
CA TYR A 62 5.54 -2.63 -18.65
C TYR A 62 4.79 -3.55 -17.68
N PHE A 63 3.76 -3.04 -17.01
CA PHE A 63 3.12 -3.79 -15.91
C PHE A 63 2.49 -5.12 -16.38
N GLU A 64 1.82 -5.13 -17.54
CA GLU A 64 1.21 -6.35 -18.09
C GLU A 64 2.27 -7.37 -18.54
N THR A 65 3.42 -6.89 -19.00
CA THR A 65 4.52 -7.74 -19.49
C THR A 65 5.36 -8.28 -18.35
N ASP A 66 5.71 -7.44 -17.39
CA ASP A 66 6.62 -7.79 -16.29
C ASP A 66 5.89 -8.50 -15.14
N PHE A 67 4.57 -8.24 -15.01
CA PHE A 67 3.75 -8.79 -13.91
C PHE A 67 2.43 -9.40 -14.41
N PRO A 68 2.44 -10.33 -15.40
CA PRO A 68 1.22 -10.83 -16.05
C PRO A 68 0.26 -11.54 -15.08
N GLU A 69 0.80 -12.18 -14.05
CA GLU A 69 0.02 -12.90 -13.05
C GLU A 69 -0.50 -12.01 -11.91
N THR A 70 0.06 -10.81 -11.76
CA THR A 70 -0.18 -9.95 -10.59
C THR A 70 -0.89 -8.67 -10.95
N PHE A 71 -0.45 -7.99 -12.02
CA PHE A 71 -1.07 -6.73 -12.45
C PHE A 71 -2.52 -6.95 -12.92
N ARG A 72 -3.43 -6.10 -12.42
CA ARG A 72 -4.84 -6.06 -12.84
C ARG A 72 -5.29 -4.61 -12.91
N THR A 73 -6.13 -4.32 -13.90
CA THR A 73 -6.87 -3.06 -13.95
C THR A 73 -8.00 -3.07 -12.94
N ALA A 74 -8.52 -1.89 -12.61
CA ALA A 74 -9.68 -1.79 -11.71
C ALA A 74 -10.91 -2.54 -12.26
N GLU A 75 -11.10 -2.55 -13.56
CA GLU A 75 -12.18 -3.30 -14.23
C GLU A 75 -12.02 -4.81 -14.03
N GLN A 76 -10.83 -5.34 -14.30
CA GLN A 76 -10.53 -6.77 -14.10
C GLN A 76 -10.71 -7.21 -12.63
N ILE A 77 -10.35 -6.33 -11.67
CA ILE A 77 -10.57 -6.61 -10.24
C ILE A 77 -12.08 -6.68 -9.93
N ARG A 78 -12.89 -5.71 -10.43
CA ARG A 78 -14.34 -5.74 -10.25
C ARG A 78 -14.99 -6.98 -10.86
N GLU A 79 -14.55 -7.37 -12.04
CA GLU A 79 -15.05 -8.61 -12.70
C GLU A 79 -14.71 -9.85 -11.86
N GLU A 80 -13.49 -9.92 -11.31
CA GLU A 80 -13.09 -11.04 -10.46
C GLU A 80 -13.85 -11.05 -9.13
N ILE A 81 -14.05 -9.90 -8.47
CA ILE A 81 -14.90 -9.75 -7.27
C ILE A 81 -16.31 -10.29 -7.55
N SER A 82 -16.91 -9.84 -8.66
CA SER A 82 -18.25 -10.28 -9.07
C SER A 82 -18.31 -11.79 -9.37
N SER A 83 -17.29 -12.33 -10.05
CA SER A 83 -17.22 -13.76 -10.39
C SER A 83 -17.08 -14.67 -9.18
N ARG A 84 -16.46 -14.16 -8.10
CA ARG A 84 -16.36 -14.86 -6.81
C ARG A 84 -17.61 -14.75 -5.95
N GLY A 85 -18.58 -13.92 -6.35
CA GLY A 85 -19.79 -13.64 -5.58
C GLY A 85 -19.53 -12.83 -4.31
N TRP A 86 -18.46 -12.03 -4.27
CA TRP A 86 -18.14 -11.20 -3.12
C TRP A 86 -18.93 -9.88 -3.17
N GLU A 87 -19.61 -9.54 -2.10
CA GLU A 87 -20.36 -8.29 -1.93
C GLU A 87 -19.57 -7.30 -1.04
N THR A 88 -18.89 -7.82 -0.01
CA THR A 88 -18.09 -7.03 0.90
C THR A 88 -16.61 -7.40 0.77
N VAL A 89 -15.78 -6.44 0.38
CA VAL A 89 -14.35 -6.65 0.14
C VAL A 89 -13.54 -5.63 0.92
N VAL A 90 -12.62 -6.12 1.77
CA VAL A 90 -11.66 -5.27 2.47
C VAL A 90 -10.32 -5.26 1.75
N ALA A 91 -9.82 -4.08 1.44
CA ALA A 91 -8.53 -3.92 0.76
C ALA A 91 -7.39 -3.67 1.75
N PHE A 92 -6.28 -4.34 1.52
CA PHE A 92 -4.99 -4.09 2.17
C PHE A 92 -3.96 -3.67 1.12
N GLN A 93 -3.48 -2.44 1.20
CA GLN A 93 -2.45 -1.95 0.30
C GLN A 93 -1.06 -2.15 0.92
N THR A 94 -0.13 -2.69 0.13
CA THR A 94 1.23 -2.86 0.60
C THR A 94 2.28 -2.54 -0.46
N ARG A 95 3.39 -1.97 -0.01
CA ARG A 95 4.64 -1.81 -0.77
C ARG A 95 5.78 -2.67 -0.20
N ASN A 96 5.51 -3.37 0.89
CA ASN A 96 6.47 -4.21 1.60
C ASN A 96 6.05 -5.68 1.51
N PRO A 97 6.98 -6.62 1.71
CA PRO A 97 6.60 -8.00 2.01
C PRO A 97 5.73 -8.03 3.25
N MET A 98 4.72 -8.88 3.23
CA MET A 98 3.88 -9.07 4.39
C MET A 98 4.59 -9.97 5.43
N HIS A 99 4.43 -9.61 6.69
CA HIS A 99 4.82 -10.43 7.82
C HIS A 99 3.57 -10.80 8.62
N ARG A 100 3.74 -11.59 9.68
CA ARG A 100 2.64 -12.16 10.43
C ARG A 100 1.64 -11.14 10.98
N ALA A 101 2.11 -9.96 11.38
CA ALA A 101 1.20 -8.90 11.82
C ALA A 101 0.28 -8.40 10.69
N HIS A 102 0.77 -8.32 9.44
CA HIS A 102 -0.06 -7.94 8.28
C HIS A 102 -1.05 -9.06 7.90
N GLU A 103 -0.62 -10.33 7.97
CA GLU A 103 -1.49 -11.50 7.79
C GLU A 103 -2.69 -11.44 8.75
N GLU A 104 -2.39 -11.31 10.05
CA GLU A 104 -3.43 -11.29 11.08
C GLU A 104 -4.28 -10.01 11.01
N LEU A 105 -3.69 -8.86 10.65
CA LEU A 105 -4.45 -7.63 10.43
C LEU A 105 -5.49 -7.79 9.32
N CYS A 106 -5.15 -8.44 8.22
CA CYS A 106 -6.10 -8.72 7.14
C CYS A 106 -7.26 -9.61 7.64
N LYS A 107 -6.95 -10.64 8.44
CA LYS A 107 -7.97 -11.52 9.04
C LYS A 107 -8.86 -10.78 10.03
N MET A 108 -8.26 -9.97 10.92
CA MET A 108 -9.01 -9.13 11.87
C MET A 108 -9.95 -8.17 11.17
N ALA A 109 -9.48 -7.51 10.11
CA ALA A 109 -10.31 -6.59 9.33
C ALA A 109 -11.43 -7.34 8.61
N GLN A 110 -11.13 -8.47 7.96
CA GLN A 110 -12.13 -9.31 7.31
C GLN A 110 -13.24 -9.74 8.28
N GLU A 111 -12.86 -10.20 9.46
CA GLU A 111 -13.81 -10.63 10.51
C GLU A 111 -14.63 -9.45 11.03
N ALA A 112 -13.98 -8.31 11.33
CA ALA A 112 -14.64 -7.15 11.92
C ALA A 112 -15.72 -6.53 11.04
N VAL A 113 -15.51 -6.51 9.71
CA VAL A 113 -16.47 -5.98 8.74
C VAL A 113 -17.29 -7.07 8.04
N ASN A 114 -17.13 -8.33 8.48
CA ASN A 114 -17.77 -9.51 7.88
C ASN A 114 -17.60 -9.56 6.35
N ALA A 115 -16.36 -9.32 5.89
CA ALA A 115 -16.07 -9.29 4.46
C ALA A 115 -15.99 -10.69 3.85
N ASP A 116 -16.53 -10.84 2.64
CA ASP A 116 -16.45 -12.08 1.84
C ASP A 116 -15.00 -12.33 1.41
N GLY A 117 -14.26 -11.26 1.13
CA GLY A 117 -12.89 -11.37 0.65
C GLY A 117 -11.98 -10.22 1.04
N VAL A 118 -10.68 -10.51 0.94
CA VAL A 118 -9.59 -9.55 1.13
C VAL A 118 -8.88 -9.33 -0.20
N LEU A 119 -8.77 -8.07 -0.63
CA LEU A 119 -7.89 -7.68 -1.71
C LEU A 119 -6.53 -7.26 -1.15
N ILE A 120 -5.49 -8.07 -1.33
CA ILE A 120 -4.11 -7.65 -1.10
C ILE A 120 -3.63 -6.98 -2.38
N HIS A 121 -3.49 -5.65 -2.34
CA HIS A 121 -3.17 -4.82 -3.49
C HIS A 121 -1.74 -4.31 -3.38
N MET A 122 -0.83 -4.95 -4.12
CA MET A 122 0.60 -4.69 -4.07
C MET A 122 1.00 -3.58 -5.03
N LEU A 123 1.79 -2.64 -4.56
CA LEU A 123 2.37 -1.59 -5.39
C LEU A 123 3.45 -2.18 -6.31
N LEU A 124 3.32 -2.01 -7.62
CA LEU A 124 4.28 -2.46 -8.64
C LEU A 124 5.19 -1.34 -9.15
N GLY A 125 4.79 -0.09 -8.95
CA GLY A 125 5.56 1.08 -9.37
C GLY A 125 6.90 1.24 -8.65
N LYS A 126 7.55 2.35 -8.91
CA LYS A 126 8.87 2.64 -8.36
C LYS A 126 8.84 2.76 -6.84
N LEU A 127 9.84 2.17 -6.22
CA LEU A 127 10.12 2.25 -4.80
C LEU A 127 11.49 2.92 -4.58
N LYS A 128 11.75 3.31 -3.34
CA LYS A 128 13.06 3.85 -2.98
C LYS A 128 14.13 2.76 -3.02
N PRO A 129 15.41 3.14 -3.22
CA PRO A 129 16.54 2.21 -3.17
C PRO A 129 16.56 1.42 -1.85
N GLY A 130 16.79 0.10 -1.95
CA GLY A 130 16.83 -0.82 -0.81
C GLY A 130 15.50 -1.42 -0.40
N ASP A 131 14.40 -1.07 -1.07
CA ASP A 131 13.14 -1.80 -0.95
C ASP A 131 13.20 -3.12 -1.73
N ILE A 132 12.47 -4.12 -1.24
CA ILE A 132 12.45 -5.47 -1.85
C ILE A 132 11.72 -5.43 -3.20
N PRO A 133 12.27 -6.03 -4.26
CA PRO A 133 11.67 -6.07 -5.59
C PRO A 133 10.26 -6.65 -5.61
N ALA A 134 9.47 -6.26 -6.61
CA ALA A 134 8.06 -6.64 -6.70
C ALA A 134 7.84 -8.15 -6.88
N ASP A 135 8.70 -8.82 -7.64
CA ASP A 135 8.68 -10.27 -7.86
C ASP A 135 8.89 -11.06 -6.55
N THR A 136 9.88 -10.66 -5.76
CA THR A 136 10.14 -11.26 -4.45
C THR A 136 8.99 -11.02 -3.47
N ARG A 137 8.41 -9.81 -3.49
CA ARG A 137 7.24 -9.48 -2.66
C ARG A 137 6.02 -10.30 -3.06
N ASP A 138 5.77 -10.43 -4.36
CA ASP A 138 4.65 -11.22 -4.89
C ASP A 138 4.79 -12.70 -4.49
N ALA A 139 5.96 -13.29 -4.68
CA ALA A 139 6.22 -14.66 -4.28
C ALA A 139 6.00 -14.89 -2.77
N ALA A 140 6.48 -13.97 -1.94
CA ALA A 140 6.33 -14.05 -0.49
C ALA A 140 4.85 -13.90 -0.05
N ILE A 141 4.11 -12.96 -0.64
CA ILE A 141 2.69 -12.73 -0.33
C ILE A 141 1.82 -13.91 -0.80
N ARG A 142 2.04 -14.41 -2.03
CA ARG A 142 1.31 -15.59 -2.54
C ARG A 142 1.55 -16.82 -1.69
N LYS A 143 2.82 -17.02 -1.25
CA LYS A 143 3.14 -18.14 -0.36
C LYS A 143 2.45 -18.04 0.99
N MET A 144 2.35 -16.84 1.55
CA MET A 144 1.59 -16.59 2.77
C MET A 144 0.10 -16.88 2.56
N VAL A 145 -0.49 -16.40 1.47
CA VAL A 145 -1.92 -16.62 1.17
C VAL A 145 -2.20 -18.11 0.98
N GLU A 146 -1.38 -18.82 0.21
CA GLU A 146 -1.51 -20.27 -0.03
C GLU A 146 -1.56 -21.09 1.26
N LEU A 147 -0.71 -20.73 2.24
CA LEU A 147 -0.52 -21.57 3.44
C LEU A 147 -1.37 -21.12 4.64
N TYR A 148 -1.74 -19.85 4.73
CA TYR A 148 -2.26 -19.26 5.96
C TYR A 148 -3.61 -18.57 5.83
N PHE A 149 -4.20 -18.54 4.64
CA PHE A 149 -5.58 -18.06 4.44
C PHE A 149 -6.46 -19.19 3.92
N PRO A 150 -7.77 -19.18 4.23
CA PRO A 150 -8.71 -20.12 3.65
C PRO A 150 -8.77 -19.94 2.12
N GLU A 151 -9.05 -21.04 1.41
CA GLU A 151 -9.24 -20.99 -0.05
C GLU A 151 -10.36 -20.00 -0.42
N ASN A 152 -10.15 -19.28 -1.54
CA ASN A 152 -11.10 -18.32 -2.10
C ASN A 152 -11.48 -17.13 -1.21
N THR A 153 -10.69 -16.81 -0.17
CA THR A 153 -10.92 -15.65 0.69
C THR A 153 -9.99 -14.48 0.41
N VAL A 154 -8.95 -14.67 -0.40
CA VAL A 154 -7.98 -13.61 -0.72
C VAL A 154 -7.74 -13.52 -2.22
N MET A 155 -7.70 -12.30 -2.72
CA MET A 155 -7.24 -11.94 -4.05
C MET A 155 -5.93 -11.18 -3.92
N VAL A 156 -4.87 -11.64 -4.58
CA VAL A 156 -3.57 -10.94 -4.63
C VAL A 156 -3.40 -10.33 -6.01
N THR A 157 -3.37 -9.01 -6.06
CA THR A 157 -3.14 -8.25 -7.30
C THR A 157 -2.12 -7.14 -7.08
N GLY A 158 -1.67 -6.55 -8.17
CA GLY A 158 -0.78 -5.40 -8.13
C GLY A 158 -1.28 -4.27 -9.02
N TYR A 159 -0.85 -3.05 -8.72
CA TYR A 159 -1.19 -1.85 -9.48
C TYR A 159 0.04 -1.00 -9.78
N GLY A 160 0.01 -0.37 -10.96
CA GLY A 160 1.09 0.48 -11.45
C GLY A 160 0.94 1.91 -10.91
N PHE A 161 1.58 2.20 -9.79
CA PHE A 161 1.58 3.52 -9.18
C PHE A 161 2.91 3.76 -8.46
N ASP A 162 3.42 4.99 -8.49
CA ASP A 162 4.61 5.39 -7.76
C ASP A 162 4.20 6.06 -6.45
N MET A 163 4.85 5.72 -5.34
CA MET A 163 4.56 6.33 -4.03
C MET A 163 4.83 7.84 -4.05
N LEU A 164 3.87 8.61 -3.56
CA LEU A 164 3.99 10.06 -3.37
C LEU A 164 4.53 10.43 -1.98
N TYR A 165 4.37 9.53 -1.01
CA TYR A 165 4.70 9.76 0.41
C TYR A 165 3.91 10.92 1.03
N ALA A 166 2.72 11.23 0.49
CA ALA A 166 1.88 12.35 0.90
C ALA A 166 0.99 12.05 2.13
N GLY A 167 1.26 10.95 2.84
CA GLY A 167 0.59 10.60 4.09
C GLY A 167 -0.93 10.65 4.01
N PRO A 168 -1.59 11.55 4.76
CA PRO A 168 -3.05 11.65 4.80
C PRO A 168 -3.70 11.83 3.43
N ARG A 169 -3.16 12.68 2.58
CA ARG A 169 -3.70 12.93 1.23
C ARG A 169 -3.54 11.71 0.32
N GLU A 170 -2.45 10.98 0.45
CA GLU A 170 -2.27 9.74 -0.30
C GLU A 170 -3.17 8.61 0.24
N ALA A 171 -3.50 8.60 1.52
CA ALA A 171 -4.49 7.66 2.07
C ALA A 171 -5.87 7.85 1.42
N VAL A 172 -6.31 9.10 1.21
CA VAL A 172 -7.55 9.40 0.48
C VAL A 172 -7.47 8.93 -0.97
N LEU A 173 -6.36 9.18 -1.67
CA LEU A 173 -6.15 8.69 -3.03
C LEU A 173 -6.18 7.15 -3.07
N HIS A 174 -5.61 6.49 -2.07
CA HIS A 174 -5.65 5.03 -1.96
C HIS A 174 -7.07 4.52 -1.74
N ALA A 175 -7.92 5.24 -1.00
CA ALA A 175 -9.33 4.90 -0.85
C ALA A 175 -10.08 5.03 -2.19
N VAL A 176 -9.87 6.10 -2.94
CA VAL A 176 -10.44 6.27 -4.29
C VAL A 176 -10.06 5.12 -5.22
N PHE A 177 -8.78 4.70 -5.22
CA PHE A 177 -8.35 3.57 -6.04
C PHE A 177 -9.08 2.28 -5.68
N ARG A 178 -9.26 1.99 -4.40
CA ARG A 178 -9.92 0.75 -3.94
C ARG A 178 -11.42 0.78 -4.18
N GLN A 179 -12.05 1.94 -4.01
CA GLN A 179 -13.43 2.14 -4.43
C GLN A 179 -13.61 1.86 -5.92
N ASN A 180 -12.71 2.39 -6.76
CA ASN A 180 -12.73 2.13 -8.20
C ASN A 180 -12.49 0.65 -8.55
N CYS A 181 -11.78 -0.09 -7.71
CA CYS A 181 -11.61 -1.54 -7.83
C CYS A 181 -12.81 -2.35 -7.33
N GLY A 182 -13.85 -1.71 -6.77
CA GLY A 182 -15.02 -2.39 -6.23
C GLY A 182 -14.89 -2.87 -4.79
N CYS A 183 -13.87 -2.39 -4.05
CA CYS A 183 -13.75 -2.68 -2.63
C CYS A 183 -14.70 -1.80 -1.82
N THR A 184 -15.25 -2.37 -0.74
CA THR A 184 -16.16 -1.69 0.19
C THR A 184 -15.43 -1.09 1.39
N HIS A 185 -14.26 -1.63 1.74
CA HIS A 185 -13.46 -1.18 2.88
C HIS A 185 -11.97 -1.09 2.52
N LEU A 186 -11.27 -0.14 3.14
CA LEU A 186 -9.81 -0.01 3.07
C LEU A 186 -9.21 -0.04 4.47
N ILE A 187 -8.22 -0.90 4.68
CA ILE A 187 -7.40 -0.87 5.88
C ILE A 187 -6.44 0.32 5.80
N VAL A 188 -6.58 1.27 6.70
CA VAL A 188 -5.64 2.39 6.88
C VAL A 188 -4.90 2.18 8.20
N GLY A 189 -3.63 1.82 8.09
CA GLY A 189 -2.77 1.58 9.23
C GLY A 189 -2.17 2.85 9.80
N ARG A 190 -1.45 2.71 10.91
CA ARG A 190 -0.59 3.74 11.45
C ARG A 190 0.49 4.13 10.43
N ASP A 191 0.81 5.42 10.35
CA ASP A 191 1.82 5.99 9.43
C ASP A 191 1.57 5.64 7.94
N HIS A 192 0.28 5.48 7.54
CA HIS A 192 -0.10 5.08 6.19
C HIS A 192 0.39 6.09 5.14
N ALA A 193 1.12 5.59 4.15
CA ALA A 193 1.74 6.38 3.06
C ALA A 193 2.66 7.53 3.53
N GLY A 194 3.07 7.54 4.78
CA GLY A 194 3.99 8.53 5.33
C GLY A 194 5.46 8.23 5.06
N VAL A 195 6.29 9.21 5.37
CA VAL A 195 7.75 9.12 5.36
C VAL A 195 8.33 9.99 6.47
N GLY A 196 9.39 9.52 7.16
CA GLY A 196 9.99 10.25 8.26
C GLY A 196 8.97 10.65 9.33
N ASP A 197 9.12 11.85 9.86
CA ASP A 197 8.26 12.41 10.92
C ASP A 197 7.39 13.57 10.40
N TYR A 198 7.09 13.61 9.08
CA TYR A 198 6.30 14.68 8.47
C TYR A 198 4.82 14.68 8.87
N TYR A 199 4.30 13.53 9.26
CA TYR A 199 2.88 13.34 9.60
C TYR A 199 2.73 12.68 10.96
N GLY A 200 1.63 12.98 11.65
CA GLY A 200 1.25 12.26 12.86
C GLY A 200 0.86 10.81 12.55
N ALA A 201 1.09 9.95 13.51
CA ALA A 201 0.92 8.49 13.36
C ALA A 201 -0.46 8.06 12.84
N PHE A 202 -1.51 8.83 13.15
CA PHE A 202 -2.90 8.54 12.79
C PHE A 202 -3.54 9.57 11.87
N ASP A 203 -2.78 10.55 11.38
CA ASP A 203 -3.30 11.62 10.50
C ASP A 203 -3.94 11.05 9.24
N ALA A 204 -3.40 9.94 8.71
CA ALA A 204 -3.95 9.25 7.56
C ALA A 204 -5.33 8.60 7.82
N GLN A 205 -5.72 8.42 9.08
CA GLN A 205 -7.06 7.95 9.47
C GLN A 205 -7.97 9.15 9.73
N THR A 206 -7.52 10.10 10.53
CA THR A 206 -8.32 11.24 10.95
C THR A 206 -8.68 12.22 9.82
N ILE A 207 -7.94 12.20 8.70
CA ILE A 207 -8.28 13.01 7.53
C ILE A 207 -9.66 12.67 6.98
N PHE A 208 -10.08 11.41 7.04
CA PHE A 208 -11.40 10.99 6.55
C PHE A 208 -12.54 11.59 7.37
N ASP A 209 -12.37 11.75 8.69
CA ASP A 209 -13.35 12.34 9.58
C ASP A 209 -13.31 13.88 9.53
N ASN A 210 -12.12 14.47 9.29
CA ASN A 210 -11.91 15.90 9.47
C ASN A 210 -12.00 16.71 8.17
N GLU A 211 -11.63 16.13 7.02
CA GLU A 211 -11.43 16.88 5.78
C GLU A 211 -12.17 16.28 4.57
N VAL A 212 -12.49 14.99 4.58
CA VAL A 212 -13.27 14.35 3.51
C VAL A 212 -14.75 14.54 3.80
N PRO A 213 -15.55 15.11 2.86
CA PRO A 213 -17.00 15.21 3.06
C PRO A 213 -17.64 13.83 3.19
N ASP A 214 -18.65 13.69 4.04
CA ASP A 214 -19.32 12.42 4.38
C ASP A 214 -19.86 11.65 3.16
N ASP A 215 -20.21 12.36 2.08
CA ASP A 215 -20.77 11.80 0.85
C ASP A 215 -19.76 11.73 -0.31
N ALA A 216 -18.48 11.99 -0.06
CA ALA A 216 -17.46 12.03 -1.10
C ALA A 216 -16.95 10.64 -1.52
N LEU A 217 -17.04 9.66 -0.63
CA LEU A 217 -16.56 8.29 -0.85
C LEU A 217 -17.61 7.27 -0.38
N ASP A 218 -17.80 6.21 -1.17
CA ASP A 218 -18.64 5.07 -0.81
C ASP A 218 -17.87 3.98 -0.04
N ILE A 219 -16.52 4.06 -0.01
CA ILE A 219 -15.66 3.11 0.68
C ILE A 219 -15.48 3.50 2.16
N GLU A 220 -15.63 2.52 3.04
CA GLU A 220 -15.42 2.70 4.47
C GLU A 220 -13.96 2.46 4.88
N ILE A 221 -13.52 3.12 5.95
CA ILE A 221 -12.16 3.02 6.45
C ILE A 221 -12.10 2.12 7.68
N PHE A 222 -11.36 1.02 7.56
CA PHE A 222 -10.98 0.22 8.70
C PHE A 222 -9.69 0.81 9.30
N ALA A 223 -9.86 1.63 10.35
CA ALA A 223 -8.75 2.26 11.06
C ALA A 223 -7.99 1.22 11.91
N ALA A 224 -6.76 0.88 11.49
CA ALA A 224 -5.92 -0.09 12.17
C ALA A 224 -4.86 0.59 13.04
N ASP A 225 -4.59 0.03 14.20
CA ASP A 225 -3.47 0.42 15.06
C ASP A 225 -2.22 -0.42 14.76
N HIS A 226 -1.15 -0.13 15.47
CA HIS A 226 0.06 -0.94 15.44
C HIS A 226 -0.27 -2.37 15.85
N THR A 227 0.00 -3.30 14.96
CA THR A 227 -0.30 -4.72 15.12
C THR A 227 0.99 -5.49 15.37
N ALA A 228 1.05 -6.25 16.45
CA ALA A 228 2.23 -6.99 16.84
C ALA A 228 1.88 -8.29 17.59
N TYR A 229 2.82 -9.23 17.60
CA TYR A 229 2.67 -10.46 18.37
C TYR A 229 2.85 -10.19 19.87
N SER A 230 1.82 -10.50 20.65
CA SER A 230 1.84 -10.44 22.11
C SER A 230 2.41 -11.73 22.68
N LYS A 231 3.51 -11.65 23.42
CA LYS A 231 4.11 -12.78 24.16
C LYS A 231 3.21 -13.26 25.30
N LYS A 232 2.43 -12.35 25.91
CA LYS A 232 1.49 -12.70 26.98
C LYS A 232 0.29 -13.52 26.47
N LEU A 233 -0.21 -13.18 25.28
CA LEU A 233 -1.40 -13.79 24.69
C LEU A 233 -1.07 -14.87 23.65
N ASN A 234 0.20 -15.02 23.27
CA ASN A 234 0.67 -15.93 22.22
C ASN A 234 -0.09 -15.78 20.89
N LYS A 235 -0.43 -14.53 20.53
CA LYS A 235 -1.11 -14.18 19.28
C LYS A 235 -0.79 -12.76 18.85
N VAL A 236 -1.06 -12.46 17.59
CA VAL A 236 -1.00 -11.06 17.08
C VAL A 236 -2.24 -10.30 17.56
N VAL A 237 -2.05 -9.06 17.98
CA VAL A 237 -3.10 -8.15 18.45
C VAL A 237 -2.83 -6.74 17.96
N MET A 238 -3.86 -5.90 17.89
CA MET A 238 -3.68 -4.45 17.83
C MET A 238 -3.29 -3.94 19.21
N MET A 239 -2.28 -3.08 19.30
CA MET A 239 -1.75 -2.64 20.60
C MET A 239 -2.78 -1.86 21.42
N ARG A 240 -3.70 -1.14 20.76
CA ARG A 240 -4.81 -0.45 21.44
C ARG A 240 -5.78 -1.37 22.20
N ASP A 241 -5.88 -2.64 21.78
CA ASP A 241 -6.82 -3.61 22.37
C ASP A 241 -6.26 -4.26 23.64
N VAL A 242 -5.00 -3.99 23.94
CA VAL A 242 -4.28 -4.56 25.10
C VAL A 242 -3.54 -3.47 25.90
N PRO A 243 -4.26 -2.51 26.49
CA PRO A 243 -3.66 -1.35 27.16
C PRO A 243 -2.77 -1.71 28.37
N ASP A 244 -2.92 -2.91 28.92
CA ASP A 244 -2.11 -3.41 30.03
C ASP A 244 -0.77 -4.05 29.59
N HIS A 245 -0.45 -4.00 28.30
CA HIS A 245 0.81 -4.52 27.78
C HIS A 245 1.87 -3.43 27.72
N GLU A 246 3.08 -3.79 28.13
CA GLU A 246 4.28 -2.97 27.96
C GLU A 246 4.97 -3.29 26.63
N LYS A 247 5.86 -2.42 26.16
CA LYS A 247 6.60 -2.61 24.91
C LYS A 247 7.32 -3.95 24.81
N ASP A 248 7.87 -4.42 25.92
CA ASP A 248 8.62 -5.68 26.01
C ASP A 248 7.72 -6.94 25.94
N ASP A 249 6.41 -6.77 26.07
CA ASP A 249 5.43 -7.85 25.89
C ASP A 249 5.19 -8.19 24.42
N PHE A 250 5.69 -7.38 23.50
CA PHE A 250 5.53 -7.58 22.08
C PHE A 250 6.83 -8.07 21.40
N VAL A 251 6.67 -8.74 20.26
CA VAL A 251 7.76 -9.00 19.32
C VAL A 251 7.77 -7.90 18.28
N LEU A 252 8.71 -6.98 18.40
CA LEU A 252 8.89 -5.84 17.53
C LEU A 252 10.25 -5.90 16.86
N LEU A 253 10.29 -5.85 15.53
CA LEU A 253 11.51 -5.74 14.75
C LEU A 253 11.40 -4.53 13.82
N SER A 254 12.46 -3.71 13.79
CA SER A 254 12.56 -2.64 12.79
C SER A 254 12.86 -3.23 11.41
N GLY A 255 12.44 -2.55 10.34
CA GLY A 255 12.80 -2.95 8.98
C GLY A 255 14.31 -3.06 8.76
N THR A 256 15.12 -2.26 9.46
CA THR A 256 16.58 -2.35 9.44
C THR A 256 17.07 -3.65 10.07
N ALA A 257 16.60 -3.99 11.27
CA ALA A 257 16.96 -5.25 11.94
C ALA A 257 16.56 -6.47 11.11
N VAL A 258 15.38 -6.44 10.49
CA VAL A 258 14.93 -7.53 9.59
C VAL A 258 15.89 -7.70 8.41
N ARG A 259 16.27 -6.60 7.73
CA ARG A 259 17.22 -6.66 6.61
C ARG A 259 18.59 -7.18 7.03
N GLU A 260 19.11 -6.72 8.18
CA GLU A 260 20.39 -7.19 8.72
C GLU A 260 20.37 -8.69 9.06
N MET A 261 19.28 -9.18 9.65
CA MET A 261 19.13 -10.62 9.95
C MET A 261 19.09 -11.44 8.67
N LEU A 262 18.29 -11.05 7.68
CA LEU A 262 18.16 -11.77 6.41
C LEU A 262 19.48 -11.77 5.62
N ALA A 263 20.17 -10.62 5.54
CA ALA A 263 21.47 -10.53 4.88
C ALA A 263 22.54 -11.37 5.57
N ALA A 264 22.46 -11.54 6.89
CA ALA A 264 23.35 -12.39 7.67
C ALA A 264 22.96 -13.89 7.65
N GLY A 265 21.90 -14.27 6.91
CA GLY A 265 21.39 -15.64 6.88
C GLY A 265 20.82 -16.10 8.22
N LYS A 266 20.32 -15.17 9.05
CA LYS A 266 19.69 -15.48 10.32
C LYS A 266 18.18 -15.61 10.15
N ASP A 267 17.61 -16.62 10.76
CA ASP A 267 16.17 -16.83 10.77
C ASP A 267 15.46 -15.67 11.51
N LEU A 268 14.31 -15.27 10.98
CA LEU A 268 13.40 -14.36 11.69
C LEU A 268 12.59 -15.16 12.70
N PRO A 269 12.23 -14.55 13.86
CA PRO A 269 11.32 -15.20 14.82
C PRO A 269 9.98 -15.55 14.13
N GLU A 270 9.45 -16.75 14.41
CA GLU A 270 8.17 -17.21 13.85
C GLU A 270 6.98 -16.31 14.29
N GLU A 271 7.13 -15.65 15.41
CA GLU A 271 6.18 -14.65 15.90
C GLU A 271 6.14 -13.39 15.01
N PHE A 272 7.22 -13.11 14.29
CA PHE A 272 7.32 -11.97 13.38
C PHE A 272 7.01 -12.36 11.93
N ALA A 273 7.59 -13.45 11.43
CA ALA A 273 7.42 -13.89 10.05
C ALA A 273 7.23 -15.40 9.96
N ARG A 274 6.37 -15.85 9.06
CA ARG A 274 6.21 -17.27 8.76
C ARG A 274 7.50 -17.81 8.15
N PRO A 275 7.96 -19.03 8.52
CA PRO A 275 9.24 -19.58 8.04
C PRO A 275 9.35 -19.60 6.51
N GLU A 276 8.31 -20.02 5.81
CA GLU A 276 8.29 -20.12 4.36
C GLU A 276 8.43 -18.75 3.68
N VAL A 277 7.80 -17.72 4.27
CA VAL A 277 7.91 -16.33 3.81
C VAL A 277 9.32 -15.79 4.08
N ALA A 278 9.86 -16.04 5.27
CA ALA A 278 11.22 -15.64 5.65
C ALA A 278 12.27 -16.26 4.74
N GLN A 279 12.12 -17.54 4.33
CA GLN A 279 13.03 -18.21 3.41
C GLN A 279 13.08 -17.55 2.03
N ILE A 280 11.92 -17.13 1.46
CA ILE A 280 11.88 -16.43 0.18
C ILE A 280 12.65 -15.11 0.28
N LEU A 281 12.42 -14.34 1.36
CA LEU A 281 13.12 -13.08 1.59
C LEU A 281 14.61 -13.27 1.81
N MET A 282 15.01 -14.29 2.58
CA MET A 282 16.42 -14.62 2.84
C MET A 282 17.15 -14.98 1.54
N ALA A 283 16.54 -15.79 0.68
CA ALA A 283 17.12 -16.18 -0.61
C ALA A 283 17.41 -14.94 -1.48
N HIS A 284 16.53 -13.95 -1.48
CA HIS A 284 16.76 -12.68 -2.18
C HIS A 284 18.00 -11.95 -1.64
N TYR A 285 18.10 -11.78 -0.31
CA TYR A 285 19.22 -11.05 0.30
C TYR A 285 20.58 -11.77 0.19
N GLN A 286 20.58 -13.08 0.03
CA GLN A 286 21.80 -13.87 -0.18
C GLN A 286 22.26 -13.89 -1.64
N SER A 287 21.36 -13.59 -2.59
CA SER A 287 21.68 -13.56 -4.04
C SER A 287 21.99 -12.16 -4.56
N SER A 288 21.78 -11.10 -3.77
CA SER A 288 22.04 -9.70 -4.08
C SER A 288 23.39 -9.24 -3.55
#